data_c17fdafb4158a124e0d4e35b34c30663
#
_entry.id   c17fdafb4158a124e0d4e35b34c30663
#
_cell.length_a   1.000
_cell.length_b   1.000
_cell.length_c   1.000
_cell.angle_alpha   90.00
_cell.angle_beta   90.00
_cell.angle_gamma   90.00
#
_symmetry.space_group_name_H-M   'P 1'
#
loop_
_entity.id
_entity.type
_entity.pdbx_description
1 polymer ?
#
loop_
_entity_poly.entity_id
_entity_poly.type
_entity_poly.pdbx_seq_one_letter_code
_entity_poly.pdbx_strand_id
1 'polypeptide(L)'
;MHRDFAVAVKAVIVRGDEVLVLRRSKGEMAGSYMNKYQKWDLPGGGLHFYEKAEDGLLREIREETSLSVEIGRPVSMFDIIRHQIHLCIFTYAAVWTGGEVQLSKEHDGFLWLHKHEVEESELPHWMKRDIFRALEAVENH
;
A
#
# COMPACT_ATOMS: atom_id res chain seq x y z
N MET A 1 17.27 -26.65 -1.39
CA MET A 1 16.23 -25.90 -0.64
C MET A 1 16.03 -24.54 -1.27
N HIS A 2 14.82 -24.26 -1.71
CA HIS A 2 14.50 -23.00 -2.35
C HIS A 2 14.21 -21.92 -1.30
N ARG A 3 14.77 -20.75 -1.48
CA ARG A 3 14.57 -19.60 -0.60
C ARG A 3 14.21 -18.39 -1.42
N ASP A 4 13.11 -17.73 -1.05
CA ASP A 4 12.67 -16.52 -1.74
C ASP A 4 12.91 -15.29 -0.87
N PHE A 5 13.53 -14.30 -1.47
CA PHE A 5 13.69 -13.00 -0.87
C PHE A 5 13.08 -11.95 -1.82
N ALA A 6 12.23 -11.08 -1.29
CA ALA A 6 11.56 -10.07 -2.10
C ALA A 6 11.40 -8.77 -1.30
N VAL A 7 11.25 -7.69 -2.05
CA VAL A 7 10.95 -6.37 -1.48
C VAL A 7 9.64 -5.89 -2.10
N ALA A 8 8.72 -5.44 -1.26
CA ALA A 8 7.49 -4.81 -1.69
C ALA A 8 7.47 -3.37 -1.22
N VAL A 9 6.80 -2.52 -1.99
CA VAL A 9 6.61 -1.10 -1.66
C VAL A 9 5.13 -0.79 -1.68
N LYS A 10 4.67 -0.06 -0.68
CA LYS A 10 3.27 0.35 -0.50
C LYS A 10 3.20 1.85 -0.31
N ALA A 11 2.02 2.42 -0.54
CA ALA A 11 1.82 3.85 -0.34
C ALA A 11 0.53 4.14 0.42
N VAL A 12 0.60 5.11 1.32
CA VAL A 12 -0.58 5.78 1.83
C VAL A 12 -0.75 7.02 0.95
N ILE A 13 -1.75 7.01 0.08
CA ILE A 13 -2.03 8.11 -0.84
C ILE A 13 -2.97 9.08 -0.14
N VAL A 14 -2.49 10.30 0.07
CA VAL A 14 -3.24 11.36 0.75
C VAL A 14 -3.79 12.33 -0.28
N ARG A 15 -5.10 12.57 -0.21
CA ARG A 15 -5.79 13.56 -1.04
C ARG A 15 -6.56 14.48 -0.08
N GLY A 16 -6.02 15.69 0.17
CA GLY A 16 -6.57 16.56 1.19
C GLY A 16 -6.42 15.93 2.56
N ASP A 17 -7.54 15.64 3.21
CA ASP A 17 -7.57 14.98 4.52
C ASP A 17 -8.08 13.54 4.44
N GLU A 18 -8.10 12.97 3.23
CA GLU A 18 -8.53 11.60 2.99
C GLU A 18 -7.35 10.72 2.57
N VAL A 19 -7.44 9.44 2.88
CA VAL A 19 -6.47 8.44 2.45
C VAL A 19 -7.17 7.31 1.70
N LEU A 20 -6.46 6.70 0.76
CA LEU A 20 -7.00 5.63 -0.07
C LEU A 20 -6.70 4.26 0.53
N VAL A 21 -7.73 3.45 0.71
CA VAL A 21 -7.56 2.02 1.00
C VAL A 21 -8.28 1.21 -0.07
N LEU A 22 -7.71 0.05 -0.41
CA LEU A 22 -8.21 -0.82 -1.45
C LEU A 22 -8.76 -2.10 -0.82
N ARG A 23 -9.80 -2.67 -1.43
CA ARG A 23 -10.32 -3.96 -1.00
C ARG A 23 -9.81 -5.04 -1.96
N ARG A 24 -9.16 -6.04 -1.40
CA ARG A 24 -8.58 -7.13 -2.19
C ARG A 24 -9.67 -8.02 -2.74
N SER A 25 -9.50 -8.44 -4.00
CA SER A 25 -10.41 -9.41 -4.61
C SER A 25 -10.22 -10.78 -3.96
N LYS A 26 -11.19 -11.66 -4.08
CA LYS A 26 -11.12 -13.03 -3.52
C LYS A 26 -9.94 -13.82 -4.07
N GLY A 27 -9.67 -13.68 -5.38
CA GLY A 27 -8.54 -14.37 -6.00
C GLY A 27 -7.21 -13.91 -5.47
N GLU A 28 -7.05 -12.60 -5.28
CA GLU A 28 -5.83 -12.02 -4.72
C GLU A 28 -5.59 -12.49 -3.28
N MET A 29 -6.64 -12.52 -2.46
CA MET A 29 -6.53 -12.98 -1.08
C MET A 29 -6.08 -14.43 -0.99
N ALA A 30 -6.59 -15.29 -1.86
CA ALA A 30 -6.27 -16.72 -1.86
C ALA A 30 -4.81 -16.99 -2.25
N GLY A 31 -4.22 -16.15 -3.11
CA GLY A 31 -2.86 -16.34 -3.61
C GLY A 31 -1.77 -15.57 -2.86
N SER A 32 -2.11 -14.83 -1.83
CA SER A 32 -1.20 -13.91 -1.18
C SER A 32 -0.24 -14.58 -0.20
N TYR A 33 1.04 -14.13 -0.18
CA TYR A 33 2.01 -14.47 0.86
C TYR A 33 1.69 -13.79 2.19
N MET A 34 0.89 -12.73 2.16
CA MET A 34 0.46 -12.03 3.36
C MET A 34 -0.73 -12.78 3.98
N ASN A 35 -1.38 -12.17 4.95
CA ASN A 35 -2.57 -12.76 5.55
C ASN A 35 -3.67 -12.92 4.49
N LYS A 36 -3.99 -14.15 4.12
CA LYS A 36 -5.01 -14.43 3.09
C LYS A 36 -6.41 -14.01 3.50
N TYR A 37 -6.63 -13.68 4.77
CA TYR A 37 -7.92 -13.19 5.26
C TYR A 37 -7.98 -11.67 5.35
N GLN A 38 -6.88 -10.98 5.07
CA GLN A 38 -6.85 -9.53 5.14
C GLN A 38 -7.58 -8.94 3.93
N LYS A 39 -8.70 -8.31 4.19
CA LYS A 39 -9.57 -7.69 3.18
C LYS A 39 -9.00 -6.43 2.57
N TRP A 40 -8.41 -5.59 3.42
CA TRP A 40 -7.98 -4.24 3.04
C TRP A 40 -6.49 -4.21 2.75
N ASP A 41 -6.11 -3.30 1.85
CA ASP A 41 -4.74 -3.18 1.41
C ASP A 41 -4.43 -1.72 1.09
N LEU A 42 -3.14 -1.42 1.05
CA LEU A 42 -2.64 -0.15 0.52
C LEU A 42 -2.13 -0.41 -0.90
N PRO A 43 -2.19 0.58 -1.80
CA PRO A 43 -1.63 0.41 -3.14
C PRO A 43 -0.14 0.10 -3.09
N GLY A 44 0.31 -0.77 -3.97
CA GLY A 44 1.71 -1.15 -4.07
C GLY A 44 1.88 -2.61 -4.43
N GLY A 45 3.12 -3.05 -4.45
CA GLY A 45 3.44 -4.43 -4.78
C GLY A 45 4.93 -4.70 -4.82
N GLY A 46 5.31 -5.83 -5.36
CA GLY A 46 6.70 -6.27 -5.44
C GLY A 46 7.56 -5.45 -6.38
N LEU A 47 8.79 -5.17 -5.96
CA LEU A 47 9.77 -4.55 -6.83
C LEU A 47 10.30 -5.56 -7.84
N HIS A 48 10.53 -5.09 -9.06
CA HIS A 48 11.25 -5.85 -10.06
C HIS A 48 12.75 -5.74 -9.79
N PHE A 49 13.50 -6.71 -10.28
CA PHE A 49 14.95 -6.68 -10.17
C PHE A 49 15.48 -5.43 -10.88
N TYR A 50 16.43 -4.74 -10.24
CA TYR A 50 17.04 -3.51 -10.74
C TYR A 50 16.10 -2.29 -10.81
N GLU A 51 14.89 -2.40 -10.28
CA GLU A 51 13.94 -1.29 -10.24
C GLU A 51 14.14 -0.47 -8.96
N LYS A 52 14.24 0.85 -9.11
CA LYS A 52 14.31 1.73 -7.92
C LYS A 52 12.98 1.70 -7.18
N ALA A 53 13.03 1.80 -5.85
CA ALA A 53 11.83 1.70 -5.02
C ALA A 53 10.74 2.67 -5.42
N GLU A 54 11.08 3.95 -5.62
CA GLU A 54 10.09 4.96 -6.00
C GLU A 54 9.49 4.70 -7.38
N ASP A 55 10.32 4.26 -8.34
CA ASP A 55 9.84 3.93 -9.69
C ASP A 55 8.88 2.76 -9.66
N GLY A 56 9.22 1.73 -8.88
CA GLY A 56 8.35 0.56 -8.70
C GLY A 56 7.03 0.92 -8.05
N LEU A 57 7.07 1.80 -7.05
CA LEU A 57 5.86 2.24 -6.37
C LEU A 57 4.96 3.04 -7.31
N LEU A 58 5.52 3.96 -8.10
CA LEU A 58 4.75 4.70 -9.10
C LEU A 58 4.10 3.76 -10.12
N ARG A 59 4.86 2.76 -10.58
CA ARG A 59 4.35 1.75 -11.52
C ARG A 59 3.18 0.98 -10.91
N GLU A 60 3.34 0.49 -9.68
CA GLU A 60 2.28 -0.27 -8.99
C GLU A 60 1.03 0.57 -8.76
N ILE A 61 1.20 1.81 -8.32
CA ILE A 61 0.06 2.71 -8.09
C ILE A 61 -0.70 2.94 -9.39
N ARG A 62 0.01 3.16 -10.48
CA ARG A 62 -0.63 3.36 -11.78
C ARG A 62 -1.35 2.11 -12.27
N GLU A 63 -0.72 0.95 -12.13
CA GLU A 63 -1.34 -0.33 -12.52
C GLU A 63 -2.60 -0.63 -11.72
N GLU A 64 -2.57 -0.39 -10.41
CA GLU A 64 -3.65 -0.76 -9.51
C GLU A 64 -4.77 0.28 -9.41
N THR A 65 -4.45 1.56 -9.58
CA THR A 65 -5.41 2.64 -9.30
C THR A 65 -5.58 3.65 -10.43
N SER A 66 -4.69 3.69 -11.39
CA SER A 66 -4.62 4.70 -12.46
C SER A 66 -4.34 6.12 -11.96
N LEU A 67 -3.93 6.27 -10.70
CA LEU A 67 -3.68 7.59 -10.11
C LEU A 67 -2.28 8.09 -10.42
N SER A 68 -2.15 9.42 -10.44
CA SER A 68 -0.88 10.13 -10.43
C SER A 68 -0.64 10.63 -9.02
N VAL A 69 0.58 10.43 -8.52
CA VAL A 69 0.96 10.83 -7.18
C VAL A 69 2.38 11.37 -7.15
N GLU A 70 2.69 12.10 -6.10
CA GLU A 70 4.05 12.49 -5.77
C GLU A 70 4.47 11.67 -4.54
N ILE A 71 5.55 10.91 -4.67
CA ILE A 71 6.05 10.05 -3.59
C ILE A 71 6.81 10.92 -2.58
N GLY A 72 6.45 10.77 -1.31
CA GLY A 72 7.13 11.42 -0.21
C GLY A 72 8.15 10.49 0.43
N ARG A 73 8.26 10.55 1.75
CA ARG A 73 9.23 9.74 2.48
C ARG A 73 8.65 8.41 2.94
N PRO A 74 9.50 7.39 3.15
CA PRO A 74 9.05 6.16 3.78
C PRO A 74 8.64 6.43 5.24
N VAL A 75 7.58 5.79 5.69
CA VAL A 75 7.03 5.97 7.04
C VAL A 75 7.13 4.70 7.88
N SER A 76 7.34 3.56 7.25
CA SER A 76 7.54 2.31 7.98
C SER A 76 8.25 1.27 7.12
N MET A 77 8.80 0.28 7.80
CA MET A 77 9.33 -0.93 7.19
C MET A 77 9.05 -2.08 8.14
N PHE A 78 8.64 -3.23 7.60
CA PHE A 78 8.56 -4.45 8.39
C PHE A 78 8.85 -5.66 7.52
N ASP A 79 9.19 -6.77 8.20
CA ASP A 79 9.51 -8.03 7.56
C ASP A 79 8.41 -9.04 7.77
N ILE A 80 8.20 -9.88 6.76
CA ILE A 80 7.42 -11.10 6.89
C ILE A 80 8.37 -12.25 6.58
N ILE A 81 8.58 -13.12 7.55
CA ILE A 81 9.47 -14.28 7.40
C ILE A 81 8.66 -15.54 7.71
N ARG A 82 8.40 -16.35 6.69
CA ARG A 82 7.62 -17.59 6.81
C ARG A 82 8.06 -18.59 5.76
N HIS A 83 8.20 -19.86 6.14
CA HIS A 83 8.36 -20.94 5.17
C HIS A 83 9.39 -20.66 4.08
N GLN A 84 10.56 -20.14 4.43
CA GLN A 84 11.64 -19.85 3.50
C GLN A 84 11.39 -18.60 2.62
N ILE A 85 10.34 -17.85 2.93
CA ILE A 85 10.07 -16.57 2.27
C ILE A 85 10.44 -15.46 3.23
N HIS A 86 11.24 -14.51 2.73
CA HIS A 86 11.56 -13.28 3.44
C HIS A 86 11.11 -12.10 2.59
N LEU A 87 10.08 -11.40 3.05
CA LEU A 87 9.53 -10.25 2.35
C LEU A 87 9.74 -9.01 3.21
N CYS A 88 10.43 -8.01 2.66
CA CYS A 88 10.58 -6.70 3.29
C CYS A 88 9.56 -5.75 2.68
N ILE A 89 8.75 -5.10 3.49
CA ILE A 89 7.70 -4.18 3.01
C ILE A 89 8.00 -2.78 3.51
N PHE A 90 8.14 -1.83 2.56
CA PHE A 90 8.34 -0.41 2.84
C PHE A 90 7.07 0.34 2.48
N THR A 91 6.56 1.15 3.41
CA THR A 91 5.38 1.98 3.18
C THR A 91 5.81 3.44 3.11
N TYR A 92 5.37 4.12 2.05
CA TYR A 92 5.69 5.53 1.78
C TYR A 92 4.45 6.39 1.94
N ALA A 93 4.65 7.63 2.37
CA ALA A 93 3.63 8.66 2.21
C ALA A 93 3.65 9.11 0.74
N ALA A 94 2.49 9.39 0.19
CA ALA A 94 2.36 9.91 -1.17
C ALA A 94 1.20 10.90 -1.22
N VAL A 95 1.29 11.87 -2.12
CA VAL A 95 0.24 12.88 -2.30
C VAL A 95 -0.38 12.69 -3.66
N TRP A 96 -1.71 12.58 -3.69
CA TRP A 96 -2.48 12.53 -4.93
C TRP A 96 -2.27 13.81 -5.74
N THR A 97 -1.97 13.66 -7.02
CA THR A 97 -1.78 14.80 -7.93
C THR A 97 -2.77 14.80 -9.09
N GLY A 98 -3.50 13.71 -9.29
CA GLY A 98 -4.52 13.66 -10.35
C GLY A 98 -5.03 12.26 -10.61
N GLY A 99 -6.10 12.20 -11.39
CA GLY A 99 -6.72 10.97 -11.83
C GLY A 99 -7.85 10.49 -10.92
N GLU A 100 -8.64 9.59 -11.46
CA GLU A 100 -9.72 8.90 -10.75
C GLU A 100 -9.35 7.44 -10.60
N VAL A 101 -9.78 6.81 -9.50
CA VAL A 101 -9.46 5.41 -9.24
C VAL A 101 -10.12 4.52 -10.29
N GLN A 102 -9.29 3.72 -10.97
CA GLN A 102 -9.74 2.65 -11.86
C GLN A 102 -8.97 1.42 -11.43
N LEU A 103 -9.68 0.45 -10.85
CA LEU A 103 -9.05 -0.71 -10.23
C LEU A 103 -8.60 -1.75 -11.24
N SER A 104 -7.50 -2.44 -10.91
CA SER A 104 -7.08 -3.66 -11.60
C SER A 104 -7.87 -4.85 -11.05
N LYS A 105 -7.60 -6.04 -11.58
CA LYS A 105 -8.26 -7.28 -11.13
C LYS A 105 -7.91 -7.69 -9.69
N GLU A 106 -6.83 -7.15 -9.15
CA GLU A 106 -6.38 -7.50 -7.80
C GLU A 106 -7.28 -6.94 -6.71
N HIS A 107 -8.03 -5.89 -7.03
CA HIS A 107 -8.90 -5.20 -6.07
C HIS A 107 -10.29 -5.04 -6.65
N ASP A 108 -11.31 -5.18 -5.80
CA ASP A 108 -12.72 -5.07 -6.23
C ASP A 108 -13.46 -3.92 -5.55
N GLY A 109 -12.77 -3.08 -4.80
CA GLY A 109 -13.35 -1.91 -4.18
C GLY A 109 -12.29 -0.99 -3.61
N PHE A 110 -12.71 0.22 -3.28
CA PHE A 110 -11.83 1.21 -2.65
C PHE A 110 -12.64 2.19 -1.82
N LEU A 111 -11.97 2.81 -0.85
CA LEU A 111 -12.54 3.88 -0.04
C LEU A 111 -11.53 5.00 0.11
N TRP A 112 -12.03 6.23 0.06
CA TRP A 112 -11.29 7.40 0.53
C TRP A 112 -11.81 7.71 1.93
N LEU A 113 -10.94 7.59 2.93
CA LEU A 113 -11.34 7.71 4.34
C LEU A 113 -10.70 8.93 4.99
N HIS A 114 -11.50 9.68 5.77
CA HIS A 114 -10.98 10.72 6.65
C HIS A 114 -10.29 10.09 7.84
N LYS A 115 -9.41 10.84 8.47
CA LYS A 115 -8.66 10.38 9.64
C LYS A 115 -9.57 9.77 10.72
N HIS A 116 -10.68 10.43 11.05
CA HIS A 116 -11.59 9.92 12.08
C HIS A 116 -12.27 8.61 11.63
N GLU A 117 -12.54 8.45 10.36
CA GLU A 117 -13.10 7.21 9.83
C GLU A 117 -12.09 6.07 9.93
N VAL A 118 -10.80 6.37 9.71
CA VAL A 118 -9.72 5.39 9.88
C VAL A 118 -9.68 4.93 11.34
N GLU A 119 -9.74 5.86 12.29
CA GLU A 119 -9.72 5.55 13.73
C GLU A 119 -10.85 4.61 14.13
N GLU A 120 -12.05 4.82 13.59
CA GLU A 120 -13.25 4.04 13.91
C GLU A 120 -13.38 2.76 13.07
N SER A 121 -12.52 2.58 12.08
CA SER A 121 -12.61 1.47 11.13
C SER A 121 -12.09 0.16 11.72
N GLU A 122 -12.36 -0.93 10.97
CA GLU A 122 -11.84 -2.26 11.27
C GLU A 122 -10.48 -2.53 10.59
N LEU A 123 -9.82 -1.48 10.08
CA LEU A 123 -8.50 -1.65 9.48
C LEU A 123 -7.50 -2.21 10.49
N PRO A 124 -6.52 -3.02 10.05
CA PRO A 124 -5.51 -3.55 10.95
C PRO A 124 -4.71 -2.43 11.63
N HIS A 125 -4.23 -2.67 12.83
CA HIS A 125 -3.44 -1.68 13.59
C HIS A 125 -2.22 -1.19 12.83
N TRP A 126 -1.52 -2.07 12.12
CA TRP A 126 -0.33 -1.69 11.36
C TRP A 126 -0.69 -0.70 10.24
N MET A 127 -1.83 -0.90 9.61
CA MET A 127 -2.31 -0.02 8.54
C MET A 127 -2.71 1.35 9.09
N LYS A 128 -3.43 1.37 10.21
CA LYS A 128 -3.79 2.62 10.89
C LYS A 128 -2.55 3.40 11.30
N ARG A 129 -1.55 2.71 11.87
CA ARG A 129 -0.28 3.32 12.23
C ARG A 129 0.39 3.97 11.03
N ASP A 130 0.48 3.26 9.92
CA ASP A 130 1.11 3.76 8.71
C ASP A 130 0.34 4.94 8.12
N ILE A 131 -0.99 4.88 8.15
CA ILE A 131 -1.84 5.99 7.69
C ILE A 131 -1.58 7.24 8.53
N PHE A 132 -1.56 7.12 9.86
CA PHE A 132 -1.33 8.27 10.73
C PHE A 132 0.07 8.85 10.55
N ARG A 133 1.07 8.01 10.39
CA ARG A 133 2.44 8.46 10.10
C ARG A 133 2.54 9.19 8.77
N ALA A 134 1.84 8.69 7.76
CA ALA A 134 1.82 9.33 6.44
C ALA A 134 1.11 10.69 6.47
N LEU A 135 -0.02 10.77 7.16
CA LEU A 135 -0.73 12.03 7.32
C LEU A 135 0.15 13.07 8.02
N GLU A 136 0.84 12.67 9.08
CA GLU A 136 1.78 13.54 9.78
C GLU A 136 2.93 13.97 8.87
N ALA A 137 3.49 13.06 8.09
CA ALA A 137 4.59 13.36 7.18
C ALA A 137 4.18 14.37 6.11
N VAL A 138 2.95 14.29 5.60
CA VAL A 138 2.42 15.21 4.60
C VAL A 138 2.15 16.59 5.21
N GLU A 139 1.60 16.64 6.43
CA GLU A 139 1.30 17.91 7.11
C GLU A 139 2.56 18.69 7.44
N ASN A 140 3.66 18.01 7.75
CA ASN A 140 4.91 18.63 8.18
C ASN A 140 5.88 18.92 7.02
N HIS A 141 5.36 18.91 5.82
CA HIS A 141 6.20 19.04 4.62
C HIS A 141 6.26 20.48 4.10
#